data_1aa528b2d2945563c5c3a797f3bca326
#
_entry.id   1aa528b2d2945563c5c3a797f3bca326
#
_cell.length_a   1.000
_cell.length_b   1.000
_cell.length_c   1.000
_cell.angle_alpha   90.00
_cell.angle_beta   90.00
_cell.angle_gamma   90.00
#
_symmetry.space_group_name_H-M   'P 1'
#
loop_
_entity.id
_entity.type
_entity.pdbx_description
1 polymer ?
#
loop_
_entity_poly.entity_id
_entity_poly.type
_entity_poly.pdbx_seq_one_letter_code
_entity_poly.pdbx_strand_id
1 'polypeptide(L)'
;MMKDVFMKHWDRSQNISAKWDELEAKFGEKDLYPLWIADMDFPAPEEVVDAVVEKAKQGIYGYTARPSSYYQAICDWTEKRFHYHLNPKFFIHSPGGVTSFTLALDVLTEKG
;
A
#
# COMPACT_ATOMS: atom_id res chain seq x y z
N MET A 1 -20.87 9.53 8.50
CA MET A 1 -20.35 8.81 7.33
C MET A 1 -18.98 8.18 7.56
N MET A 2 -17.89 8.87 7.90
CA MET A 2 -16.59 8.17 8.17
C MET A 2 -16.57 7.29 9.43
N LYS A 3 -17.33 7.62 10.48
CA LYS A 3 -17.38 6.81 11.72
C LYS A 3 -18.00 5.42 11.50
N ASP A 4 -18.93 5.28 10.58
CA ASP A 4 -19.67 4.03 10.35
C ASP A 4 -18.80 2.93 9.72
N VAL A 5 -17.81 3.30 8.90
CA VAL A 5 -16.90 2.36 8.25
C VAL A 5 -16.03 1.63 9.28
N PHE A 6 -15.58 2.34 10.32
CA PHE A 6 -14.72 1.77 11.37
C PHE A 6 -15.50 0.99 12.43
N MET A 7 -16.82 1.19 12.52
CA MET A 7 -17.69 0.48 13.47
C MET A 7 -18.32 -0.78 12.87
N LYS A 8 -18.23 -0.96 11.57
CA LYS A 8 -18.76 -2.14 10.88
C LYS A 8 -17.72 -3.26 10.91
N HIS A 9 -18.16 -4.46 11.25
CA HIS A 9 -17.34 -5.67 11.06
C HIS A 9 -17.31 -6.00 9.56
N TRP A 10 -16.09 -6.10 9.01
CA TRP A 10 -15.84 -6.50 7.63
C TRP A 10 -15.29 -7.92 7.65
N ASP A 11 -16.10 -8.87 7.20
CA ASP A 11 -15.65 -10.24 7.05
C ASP A 11 -14.63 -10.32 5.90
N ARG A 12 -13.42 -10.73 6.24
CA ARG A 12 -12.31 -10.90 5.34
C ARG A 12 -11.97 -12.36 5.05
N SER A 13 -12.78 -13.28 5.56
CA SER A 13 -12.62 -14.71 5.28
C SER A 13 -12.92 -15.01 3.82
N GLN A 14 -12.20 -15.97 3.24
CA GLN A 14 -12.39 -16.47 1.88
C GLN A 14 -12.22 -15.41 0.75
N ASN A 15 -11.47 -14.37 1.00
CA ASN A 15 -11.17 -13.34 0.00
C ASN A 15 -9.71 -13.35 -0.49
N ILE A 16 -9.03 -14.49 -0.29
CA ILE A 16 -7.62 -14.69 -0.66
C ILE A 16 -6.70 -13.70 0.10
N SER A 17 -7.02 -13.45 1.34
CA SER A 17 -6.22 -12.61 2.22
C SER A 17 -5.12 -13.44 2.88
N ALA A 18 -3.85 -13.17 2.60
CA ALA A 18 -2.75 -13.83 3.29
C ALA A 18 -2.86 -13.68 4.81
N LYS A 19 -3.30 -12.50 5.28
CA LYS A 19 -3.47 -12.21 6.70
C LYS A 19 -4.45 -13.15 7.40
N TRP A 20 -5.58 -13.47 6.75
CA TRP A 20 -6.67 -14.24 7.33
C TRP A 20 -6.68 -15.71 6.88
N ASP A 21 -6.47 -15.95 5.58
CA ASP A 21 -6.66 -17.28 5.01
C ASP A 21 -5.44 -18.21 5.18
N GLU A 22 -4.26 -17.65 5.54
CA GLU A 22 -3.05 -18.43 5.80
C GLU A 22 -2.78 -18.74 7.28
N LEU A 23 -3.68 -18.38 8.20
CA LEU A 23 -3.47 -18.56 9.65
C LEU A 23 -3.18 -20.01 10.01
N GLU A 24 -4.01 -20.94 9.57
CA GLU A 24 -3.83 -22.37 9.87
C GLU A 24 -2.51 -22.92 9.30
N ALA A 25 -2.19 -22.55 8.06
CA ALA A 25 -0.97 -23.01 7.39
C ALA A 25 0.31 -22.50 8.07
N LYS A 26 0.27 -21.28 8.63
CA LYS A 26 1.44 -20.65 9.25
C LYS A 26 1.57 -20.90 10.75
N PHE A 27 0.45 -21.00 11.45
CA PHE A 27 0.44 -21.05 12.92
C PHE A 27 -0.22 -22.32 13.48
N GLY A 28 -0.79 -23.17 12.63
CA GLY A 28 -1.43 -24.43 13.00
C GLY A 28 -2.84 -24.29 13.59
N GLU A 29 -3.41 -23.09 13.60
CA GLU A 29 -4.72 -22.78 14.17
C GLU A 29 -5.45 -21.73 13.36
N LYS A 30 -6.79 -21.87 13.25
CA LYS A 30 -7.65 -20.94 12.48
C LYS A 30 -8.17 -19.79 13.32
N ASP A 31 -8.51 -20.05 14.58
CA ASP A 31 -9.20 -19.11 15.46
C ASP A 31 -8.20 -18.17 16.16
N LEU A 32 -7.36 -17.49 15.36
CA LEU A 32 -6.39 -16.53 15.84
C LEU A 32 -6.76 -15.11 15.42
N TYR A 33 -6.42 -14.14 16.25
CA TYR A 33 -6.43 -12.72 15.84
C TYR A 33 -5.15 -12.40 15.04
N PRO A 34 -5.26 -12.11 13.73
CA PRO A 34 -4.08 -11.92 12.89
C PRO A 34 -3.44 -10.56 13.13
N LEU A 35 -2.32 -10.54 13.85
CA LEU A 35 -1.50 -9.36 14.09
C LEU A 35 -0.14 -9.40 13.38
N TRP A 36 0.05 -10.34 12.46
CA TRP A 36 1.32 -10.61 11.81
C TRP A 36 1.51 -9.88 10.46
N ILE A 37 0.44 -9.39 9.85
CA ILE A 37 0.46 -8.52 8.68
C ILE A 37 -0.25 -7.21 9.02
N ALA A 38 0.39 -6.10 8.70
CA ALA A 38 -0.09 -4.76 9.03
C ALA A 38 -1.04 -4.15 7.98
N ASP A 39 -1.77 -4.97 7.22
CA ASP A 39 -2.84 -4.48 6.35
C ASP A 39 -4.10 -4.16 7.17
N MET A 40 -4.82 -3.14 6.75
CA MET A 40 -6.06 -2.74 7.42
C MET A 40 -7.24 -3.59 6.97
N ASP A 41 -8.16 -3.85 7.90
CA ASP A 41 -9.39 -4.60 7.65
C ASP A 41 -10.58 -3.67 7.29
N PHE A 42 -10.29 -2.46 6.86
CA PHE A 42 -11.27 -1.49 6.39
C PHE A 42 -11.12 -1.26 4.89
N PRO A 43 -12.23 -0.98 4.17
CA PRO A 43 -12.15 -0.64 2.76
C PRO A 43 -11.38 0.66 2.54
N ALA A 44 -10.75 0.78 1.39
CA ALA A 44 -10.18 2.04 0.94
C ALA A 44 -11.27 3.09 0.76
N PRO A 45 -10.95 4.39 0.82
CA PRO A 45 -11.89 5.46 0.48
C PRO A 45 -12.51 5.24 -0.90
N GLU A 46 -13.79 5.59 -1.03
CA GLU A 46 -14.56 5.36 -2.26
C GLU A 46 -13.91 6.00 -3.48
N GLU A 47 -13.36 7.20 -3.30
CA GLU A 47 -12.65 7.94 -4.37
C GLU A 47 -11.42 7.17 -4.89
N VAL A 48 -10.75 6.41 -4.03
CA VAL A 48 -9.60 5.57 -4.42
C VAL A 48 -10.09 4.35 -5.19
N VAL A 49 -11.16 3.72 -4.70
CA VAL A 49 -11.76 2.55 -5.37
C VAL A 49 -12.25 2.94 -6.75
N ASP A 50 -12.96 4.05 -6.88
CA ASP A 50 -13.50 4.55 -8.14
C ASP A 50 -12.38 4.85 -9.15
N ALA A 51 -11.31 5.50 -8.73
CA ALA A 51 -10.15 5.77 -9.59
C ALA A 51 -9.51 4.48 -10.13
N VAL A 52 -9.40 3.43 -9.31
CA VAL A 52 -8.90 2.13 -9.73
C VAL A 52 -9.85 1.45 -10.71
N VAL A 53 -11.16 1.47 -10.43
CA VAL A 53 -12.19 0.90 -11.29
C VAL A 53 -12.22 1.59 -12.66
N GLU A 54 -12.16 2.92 -12.70
CA GLU A 54 -12.09 3.68 -13.95
C GLU A 54 -10.84 3.32 -14.77
N LYS A 55 -9.71 3.15 -14.11
CA LYS A 55 -8.49 2.70 -14.80
C LYS A 55 -8.62 1.27 -15.31
N ALA A 56 -9.23 0.37 -14.55
CA ALA A 56 -9.48 -1.00 -14.96
C ALA A 56 -10.41 -1.10 -16.18
N LYS A 57 -11.46 -0.29 -16.23
CA LYS A 57 -12.42 -0.25 -17.36
C LYS A 57 -11.78 0.17 -18.69
N GLN A 58 -10.66 0.87 -18.70
CA GLN A 58 -9.96 1.21 -19.92
C GLN A 58 -9.48 -0.01 -20.72
N GLY A 59 -9.23 -1.13 -20.04
CA GLY A 59 -8.92 -2.42 -20.66
C GLY A 59 -7.59 -2.51 -21.42
N ILE A 60 -6.85 -1.41 -21.54
CA ILE A 60 -5.54 -1.36 -22.19
C ILE A 60 -4.49 -1.01 -21.14
N TYR A 61 -3.64 -1.98 -20.82
CA TYR A 61 -2.64 -1.89 -19.78
C TYR A 61 -1.24 -1.88 -20.41
N GLY A 62 -0.68 -0.70 -20.53
CA GLY A 62 0.69 -0.50 -21.03
C GLY A 62 1.58 0.15 -19.97
N TYR A 63 2.72 0.65 -20.40
CA TYR A 63 3.60 1.43 -19.54
C TYR A 63 2.95 2.76 -19.19
N THR A 64 2.66 2.96 -17.92
CA THR A 64 2.01 4.19 -17.45
C THR A 64 3.04 5.27 -17.14
N ALA A 65 2.87 6.43 -17.76
CA ALA A 65 3.67 7.61 -17.43
C ALA A 65 3.31 8.14 -16.02
N ARG A 66 4.27 8.75 -15.37
CA ARG A 66 4.07 9.46 -14.10
C ARG A 66 4.05 10.96 -14.37
N PRO A 67 2.88 11.59 -14.38
CA PRO A 67 2.77 13.04 -14.62
C PRO A 67 3.36 13.84 -13.46
N SER A 68 3.64 15.12 -13.69
CA SER A 68 4.14 16.02 -12.63
C SER A 68 3.21 16.09 -11.42
N SER A 69 1.90 15.97 -11.63
CA SER A 69 0.89 15.93 -10.55
C SER A 69 1.09 14.76 -9.58
N TYR A 70 1.61 13.63 -10.04
CA TYR A 70 1.95 12.49 -9.19
C TYR A 70 3.02 12.87 -8.16
N TYR A 71 4.09 13.50 -8.63
CA TYR A 71 5.19 13.95 -7.74
C TYR A 71 4.75 15.07 -6.83
N GLN A 72 3.95 16.00 -7.36
CA GLN A 72 3.42 17.11 -6.58
C GLN A 72 2.54 16.63 -5.42
N ALA A 73 1.66 15.65 -5.67
CA ALA A 73 0.81 15.09 -4.63
C ALA A 73 1.62 14.47 -3.47
N ILE A 74 2.75 13.81 -3.77
CA ILE A 74 3.64 13.28 -2.74
C ILE A 74 4.30 14.41 -1.95
N CYS A 75 4.82 15.41 -2.64
CA CYS A 75 5.45 16.58 -2.00
C CYS A 75 4.48 17.32 -1.10
N ASP A 76 3.28 17.59 -1.57
CA ASP A 76 2.24 18.30 -0.81
C ASP A 76 1.81 17.50 0.42
N TRP A 77 1.69 16.19 0.28
CA TRP A 77 1.36 15.30 1.40
C TRP A 77 2.44 15.31 2.48
N THR A 78 3.69 15.15 2.10
CA THR A 78 4.82 15.10 3.05
C THR A 78 5.03 16.45 3.75
N GLU A 79 4.89 17.55 3.01
CA GLU A 79 4.95 18.90 3.58
C GLU A 79 3.80 19.11 4.59
N LYS A 80 2.57 18.80 4.19
CA LYS A 80 1.38 18.99 5.03
C LYS A 80 1.39 18.14 6.30
N ARG A 81 1.87 16.89 6.21
CA ARG A 81 1.75 15.92 7.31
C ARG A 81 2.98 15.85 8.20
N PHE A 82 4.15 16.09 7.64
CA PHE A 82 5.42 15.86 8.30
C PHE A 82 6.31 17.10 8.32
N HIS A 83 5.87 18.21 7.71
CA HIS A 83 6.69 19.42 7.53
C HIS A 83 8.05 19.11 6.90
N TYR A 84 8.03 18.16 5.94
CA TYR A 84 9.22 17.68 5.28
C TYR A 84 9.16 17.99 3.78
N HIS A 85 10.05 18.86 3.33
CA HIS A 85 10.11 19.31 1.96
C HIS A 85 10.91 18.35 1.09
N LEU A 86 10.25 17.74 0.10
CA LEU A 86 10.85 16.84 -0.87
C LEU A 86 11.14 17.53 -2.19
N ASN A 87 12.29 17.19 -2.81
CA ASN A 87 12.60 17.63 -4.16
C ASN A 87 12.21 16.52 -5.15
N PRO A 88 11.26 16.80 -6.10
CA PRO A 88 10.82 15.81 -7.08
C PRO A 88 11.92 15.19 -7.93
N LYS A 89 13.04 15.88 -8.11
CA LYS A 89 14.18 15.39 -8.88
C LYS A 89 14.91 14.20 -8.25
N PHE A 90 14.70 13.96 -6.97
CA PHE A 90 15.35 12.88 -6.23
C PHE A 90 14.47 11.64 -6.03
N PHE A 91 13.28 11.60 -6.66
CA PHE A 91 12.44 10.42 -6.60
C PHE A 91 12.99 9.28 -7.44
N ILE A 92 13.19 8.15 -6.80
CA ILE A 92 13.50 6.87 -7.43
C ILE A 92 12.32 5.93 -7.17
N HIS A 93 11.92 5.19 -8.20
CA HIS A 93 10.82 4.24 -8.11
C HIS A 93 11.32 2.83 -7.97
N SER A 94 10.70 2.08 -7.07
CA SER A 94 10.94 0.65 -6.93
C SER A 94 9.61 -0.11 -6.78
N PRO A 95 9.59 -1.43 -6.97
CA PRO A 95 8.36 -2.22 -6.90
C PRO A 95 7.81 -2.41 -5.48
N GLY A 96 8.48 -1.91 -4.45
CA GLY A 96 7.99 -2.00 -3.08
C GLY A 96 9.00 -1.54 -2.04
N GLY A 97 8.54 -1.24 -0.83
CA GLY A 97 9.38 -0.70 0.25
C GLY A 97 10.51 -1.63 0.67
N VAL A 98 10.24 -2.93 0.80
CA VAL A 98 11.27 -3.94 1.16
C VAL A 98 12.34 -4.00 0.06
N THR A 99 11.94 -4.03 -1.20
CA THR A 99 12.88 -4.02 -2.33
C THR A 99 13.72 -2.74 -2.35
N SER A 100 13.10 -1.57 -2.10
CA SER A 100 13.84 -0.30 -1.99
C SER A 100 14.90 -0.36 -0.90
N PHE A 101 14.53 -0.90 0.25
CA PHE A 101 15.42 -1.01 1.39
C PHE A 101 16.59 -1.95 1.11
N THR A 102 16.32 -3.12 0.52
CA THR A 102 17.35 -4.08 0.13
C THR A 102 18.35 -3.48 -0.86
N LEU A 103 17.84 -2.82 -1.92
CA LEU A 103 18.69 -2.17 -2.92
C LEU A 103 19.54 -1.04 -2.30
N ALA A 104 18.97 -0.27 -1.37
CA ALA A 104 19.72 0.77 -0.68
C ALA A 104 20.84 0.17 0.19
N LEU A 105 20.57 -0.91 0.91
CA LEU A 105 21.59 -1.62 1.68
C LEU A 105 22.71 -2.14 0.78
N ASP A 106 22.38 -2.79 -0.32
CA ASP A 106 23.37 -3.34 -1.26
C ASP A 106 24.32 -2.27 -1.82
N VAL A 107 23.83 -1.04 -1.99
CA VAL A 107 24.63 0.07 -2.55
C VAL A 107 25.41 0.83 -1.48
N LEU A 108 24.83 0.96 -0.27
CA LEU A 108 25.35 1.83 0.79
C LEU A 108 26.19 1.10 1.84
N THR A 109 26.18 -0.23 1.82
CA THR A 109 26.93 -1.02 2.80
C THR A 109 27.89 -2.01 2.12
N GLU A 110 28.97 -2.35 2.82
CA GLU A 110 29.86 -3.43 2.43
C GLU A 110 29.44 -4.73 3.12
N LYS A 111 29.75 -5.86 2.50
CA LYS A 111 29.54 -7.17 3.15
C LYS A 111 30.49 -7.29 4.35
N GLY A 112 29.90 -7.40 5.54
CA GLY A 112 30.62 -7.67 6.79
C GLY A 112 30.99 -9.13 6.95
#